data_e1213d50bb7337af8c924fdd8c7660dc
#
_entry.id   e1213d50bb7337af8c924fdd8c7660dc
#
_cell.length_a   1.000
_cell.length_b   1.000
_cell.length_c   1.000
_cell.angle_alpha   90.00
_cell.angle_beta   90.00
_cell.angle_gamma   90.00
#
_symmetry.space_group_name_H-M   'P 1'
#
loop_
_entity.id
_entity.type
_entity.pdbx_description
1 polymer ?
#
loop_
_entity_poly.entity_id
_entity_poly.type
_entity_poly.pdbx_seq_one_letter_code
_entity_poly.pdbx_strand_id
1 'polypeptide(L)'
;MIDVSIAVLAAGKGTRLKLPYPKVLAPIMGKPMLFFVLNSIEKFIAKSNARAQFGIVTGHQSELVGQFLSSYSSTIPLKQAYQKEQKGTADAVKSYLEQTDGATTAPLTLIVCGDTPLLRESVFQMMWDKLKADSSLNAVAVTFKTKNPFGLGRILKTKNTQNFSIKEEKDATADEKLINEVNAALYLIKTPHLVKFMTELKNDNAAKEFYLTDLFHSQFSATTLTYENEEDFLGVNDQDQLEVVANVLKRRKISSLRSDGVHVVDSATTYIDWEVQVGAGSTIQPGCVLQEKTSIGSNCQIGPYAVLKNTVVADGATIHPFTVTQDAKVGAESEIGPLARLRPGTDLAKNVKIGNFVEIKKSQIGEGSKVSHLSYVGDATLGSKVNIGCGFITCNYDGKNKHQTIIGSGTFIGSDCQVVAPLTIGKDCFAAAGSTLTENMPDGSFAIARNKQTTKPDMAKRFLKPSGSDKVNS
;
A
#
# COMPACT_ATOMS: atom_id res chain seq x y z
N MET A 1 -5.45 -34.21 -5.21
CA MET A 1 -4.97 -34.48 -3.85
C MET A 1 -4.07 -33.28 -3.48
N ILE A 2 -4.16 -32.73 -2.26
CA ILE A 2 -3.35 -31.59 -1.79
C ILE A 2 -1.96 -32.10 -1.43
N ASP A 3 -0.90 -31.43 -1.87
CA ASP A 3 0.48 -31.80 -1.61
C ASP A 3 1.01 -31.16 -0.31
N VAL A 4 0.54 -29.95 0.01
CA VAL A 4 0.88 -29.22 1.24
C VAL A 4 -0.31 -28.45 1.78
N SER A 5 -0.56 -28.59 3.07
CA SER A 5 -1.55 -27.83 3.81
C SER A 5 -0.82 -26.74 4.61
N ILE A 6 -1.35 -25.51 4.61
CA ILE A 6 -0.63 -24.32 5.13
C ILE A 6 -1.41 -23.73 6.28
N ALA A 7 -0.85 -23.81 7.49
CA ALA A 7 -1.40 -23.21 8.69
C ALA A 7 -0.76 -21.83 8.94
N VAL A 8 -1.53 -20.76 8.76
CA VAL A 8 -1.10 -19.40 9.07
C VAL A 8 -1.66 -19.00 10.43
N LEU A 9 -0.79 -18.83 11.43
CA LEU A 9 -1.18 -18.54 12.80
C LEU A 9 -1.41 -17.02 12.97
N ALA A 10 -2.67 -16.61 13.02
CA ALA A 10 -3.11 -15.22 13.07
C ALA A 10 -4.04 -14.91 14.26
N ALA A 11 -4.07 -15.77 15.30
CA ALA A 11 -4.99 -15.67 16.43
C ALA A 11 -4.52 -14.75 17.57
N GLY A 12 -3.29 -14.24 17.53
CA GLY A 12 -2.70 -13.43 18.58
C GLY A 12 -3.42 -12.09 18.83
N LYS A 13 -3.68 -11.75 20.10
CA LYS A 13 -4.39 -10.51 20.48
C LYS A 13 -3.66 -9.21 20.16
N GLY A 14 -2.32 -9.23 20.08
CA GLY A 14 -1.52 -8.04 19.74
C GLY A 14 -1.67 -6.87 20.73
N THR A 15 -1.84 -7.13 22.01
CA THR A 15 -2.17 -6.13 23.05
C THR A 15 -1.16 -4.99 23.15
N ARG A 16 0.12 -5.24 22.82
CA ARG A 16 1.20 -4.24 22.85
C ARG A 16 1.10 -3.20 21.72
N LEU A 17 0.51 -3.56 20.58
CA LEU A 17 0.28 -2.64 19.45
C LEU A 17 -0.83 -1.63 19.75
N LYS A 18 -1.74 -1.93 20.70
CA LYS A 18 -2.89 -1.07 21.10
C LYS A 18 -3.77 -0.64 19.91
N LEU A 19 -3.91 -1.50 18.90
CA LEU A 19 -4.76 -1.25 17.74
C LEU A 19 -6.21 -1.67 18.02
N PRO A 20 -7.21 -1.00 17.41
CA PRO A 20 -8.63 -1.35 17.54
C PRO A 20 -9.02 -2.60 16.73
N TYR A 21 -8.07 -3.25 16.07
CA TYR A 21 -8.25 -4.43 15.22
C TYR A 21 -7.08 -5.42 15.43
N PRO A 22 -7.20 -6.68 14.95
CA PRO A 22 -6.14 -7.69 15.08
C PRO A 22 -4.80 -7.24 14.52
N LYS A 23 -3.71 -7.53 15.22
CA LYS A 23 -2.36 -7.07 14.83
C LYS A 23 -1.97 -7.45 13.39
N VAL A 24 -2.43 -8.60 12.91
CA VAL A 24 -2.14 -9.09 11.55
C VAL A 24 -2.78 -8.23 10.45
N LEU A 25 -3.72 -7.35 10.83
CA LEU A 25 -4.34 -6.35 9.94
C LEU A 25 -3.66 -4.97 10.03
N ALA A 26 -2.61 -4.81 10.83
CA ALA A 26 -1.85 -3.56 10.86
C ALA A 26 -1.36 -3.19 9.45
N PRO A 27 -1.62 -1.94 8.99
CA PRO A 27 -1.29 -1.54 7.63
C PRO A 27 0.20 -1.29 7.47
N ILE A 28 0.76 -1.83 6.39
CA ILE A 28 2.13 -1.58 5.93
C ILE A 28 2.04 -1.30 4.43
N MET A 29 2.50 -0.13 3.99
CA MET A 29 2.50 0.24 2.57
C MET A 29 1.15 0.00 1.87
N GLY A 30 0.05 0.42 2.52
CA GLY A 30 -1.32 0.30 1.99
C GLY A 30 -1.95 -1.10 2.06
N LYS A 31 -1.26 -2.10 2.64
CA LYS A 31 -1.77 -3.47 2.80
C LYS A 31 -1.71 -3.94 4.24
N PRO A 32 -2.64 -4.81 4.69
CA PRO A 32 -2.51 -5.50 5.97
C PRO A 32 -1.24 -6.34 6.03
N MET A 33 -0.63 -6.46 7.21
CA MET A 33 0.56 -7.28 7.43
C MET A 33 0.39 -8.72 6.94
N LEU A 34 -0.77 -9.33 7.18
CA LEU A 34 -1.11 -10.69 6.73
C LEU A 34 -1.01 -10.85 5.21
N PHE A 35 -1.30 -9.79 4.44
CA PHE A 35 -1.17 -9.79 2.98
C PHE A 35 0.24 -10.24 2.54
N PHE A 36 1.28 -9.73 3.19
CA PHE A 36 2.66 -10.00 2.79
C PHE A 36 3.04 -11.46 3.05
N VAL A 37 2.56 -12.05 4.15
CA VAL A 37 2.77 -13.47 4.46
C VAL A 37 2.09 -14.35 3.40
N LEU A 38 0.81 -14.09 3.13
CA LEU A 38 0.05 -14.86 2.13
C LEU A 38 0.68 -14.75 0.73
N ASN A 39 0.99 -13.54 0.30
CA ASN A 39 1.61 -13.27 -1.00
C ASN A 39 2.98 -13.96 -1.17
N SER A 40 3.78 -14.03 -0.11
CA SER A 40 5.08 -14.72 -0.15
C SER A 40 4.90 -16.24 -0.32
N ILE A 41 3.93 -16.82 0.36
CA ILE A 41 3.62 -18.25 0.25
C ILE A 41 3.03 -18.57 -1.13
N GLU A 42 2.12 -17.74 -1.66
CA GLU A 42 1.56 -17.93 -3.01
C GLU A 42 2.63 -17.93 -4.09
N LYS A 43 3.62 -17.03 -3.98
CA LYS A 43 4.78 -17.01 -4.89
C LYS A 43 5.58 -18.32 -4.82
N PHE A 44 5.79 -18.88 -3.64
CA PHE A 44 6.44 -20.18 -3.47
C PHE A 44 5.61 -21.29 -4.12
N ILE A 45 4.31 -21.36 -3.84
CA ILE A 45 3.44 -22.40 -4.39
C ILE A 45 3.38 -22.34 -5.92
N ALA A 46 3.30 -21.14 -6.49
CA ALA A 46 3.33 -20.93 -7.94
C ALA A 46 4.64 -21.45 -8.58
N LYS A 47 5.78 -21.29 -7.92
CA LYS A 47 7.09 -21.78 -8.38
C LYS A 47 7.25 -23.30 -8.21
N SER A 48 6.75 -23.86 -7.11
CA SER A 48 6.89 -25.29 -6.79
C SER A 48 5.92 -26.18 -7.54
N ASN A 49 4.89 -25.62 -8.20
CA ASN A 49 3.76 -26.32 -8.80
C ASN A 49 3.02 -27.25 -7.83
N ALA A 50 3.13 -27.03 -6.53
CA ALA A 50 2.46 -27.82 -5.51
C ALA A 50 0.97 -27.43 -5.41
N ARG A 51 0.11 -28.42 -5.20
CA ARG A 51 -1.31 -28.18 -4.86
C ARG A 51 -1.40 -27.89 -3.38
N ALA A 52 -1.87 -26.69 -3.04
CA ALA A 52 -1.91 -26.22 -1.67
C ALA A 52 -3.31 -25.76 -1.24
N GLN A 53 -3.52 -25.67 0.06
CA GLN A 53 -4.65 -24.95 0.67
C GLN A 53 -4.17 -24.14 1.85
N PHE A 54 -4.79 -22.99 2.10
CA PHE A 54 -4.60 -22.20 3.29
C PHE A 54 -5.63 -22.53 4.36
N GLY A 55 -5.17 -22.59 5.63
CA GLY A 55 -6.01 -22.43 6.81
C GLY A 55 -5.47 -21.31 7.68
N ILE A 56 -6.24 -20.24 7.80
CA ILE A 56 -5.87 -19.06 8.60
C ILE A 56 -6.47 -19.22 9.98
N VAL A 57 -5.62 -19.42 10.97
CA VAL A 57 -6.07 -19.55 12.37
C VAL A 57 -6.28 -18.18 12.96
N THR A 58 -7.53 -17.87 13.28
CA THR A 58 -7.96 -16.59 13.83
C THR A 58 -8.48 -16.75 15.26
N GLY A 59 -8.54 -15.67 16.01
CA GLY A 59 -9.02 -15.67 17.39
C GLY A 59 -9.85 -14.41 17.67
N HIS A 60 -9.34 -13.52 18.51
CA HIS A 60 -10.01 -12.27 18.85
C HIS A 60 -10.32 -11.43 17.59
N GLN A 61 -11.55 -10.93 17.46
CA GLN A 61 -12.05 -10.16 16.30
C GLN A 61 -11.84 -10.90 14.95
N SER A 62 -12.08 -12.19 14.94
CA SER A 62 -11.97 -13.06 13.75
C SER A 62 -12.76 -12.56 12.55
N GLU A 63 -13.87 -11.85 12.77
CA GLU A 63 -14.73 -11.27 11.73
C GLU A 63 -13.97 -10.26 10.86
N LEU A 64 -13.13 -9.41 11.47
CA LEU A 64 -12.34 -8.43 10.72
C LEU A 64 -11.30 -9.11 9.83
N VAL A 65 -10.66 -10.17 10.33
CA VAL A 65 -9.76 -10.99 9.50
C VAL A 65 -10.55 -11.67 8.38
N GLY A 66 -11.73 -12.22 8.68
CA GLY A 66 -12.63 -12.82 7.69
C GLY A 66 -13.04 -11.86 6.58
N GLN A 67 -13.35 -10.59 6.91
CA GLN A 67 -13.62 -9.54 5.91
C GLN A 67 -12.42 -9.29 4.98
N PHE A 68 -11.22 -9.18 5.55
CA PHE A 68 -10.01 -9.07 4.74
C PHE A 68 -9.83 -10.29 3.83
N LEU A 69 -9.94 -11.51 4.35
CA LEU A 69 -9.77 -12.74 3.58
C LEU A 69 -10.80 -12.87 2.45
N SER A 70 -12.04 -12.41 2.66
CA SER A 70 -13.08 -12.39 1.62
C SER A 70 -12.77 -11.40 0.48
N SER A 71 -12.02 -10.36 0.76
CA SER A 71 -11.55 -9.37 -0.24
C SER A 71 -10.19 -9.71 -0.86
N TYR A 72 -9.48 -10.68 -0.29
CA TYR A 72 -8.17 -11.11 -0.77
C TYR A 72 -8.33 -12.09 -1.94
N SER A 73 -7.84 -11.71 -3.11
CA SER A 73 -7.88 -12.55 -4.32
C SER A 73 -6.78 -13.62 -4.26
N SER A 74 -7.03 -14.67 -3.47
CA SER A 74 -6.08 -15.79 -3.36
C SER A 74 -6.17 -16.72 -4.58
N THR A 75 -5.00 -17.18 -5.05
CA THR A 75 -4.87 -18.25 -6.04
C THR A 75 -4.96 -19.64 -5.41
N ILE A 76 -4.88 -19.74 -4.09
CA ILE A 76 -4.93 -20.95 -3.29
C ILE A 76 -6.25 -20.99 -2.53
N PRO A 77 -6.98 -22.13 -2.48
CA PRO A 77 -8.17 -22.26 -1.64
C PRO A 77 -7.88 -21.87 -0.20
N LEU A 78 -8.72 -20.99 0.36
CA LEU A 78 -8.51 -20.38 1.68
C LEU A 78 -9.69 -20.69 2.59
N LYS A 79 -9.38 -21.18 3.80
CA LYS A 79 -10.34 -21.42 4.87
C LYS A 79 -9.89 -20.70 6.15
N GLN A 80 -10.84 -20.28 6.94
CA GLN A 80 -10.60 -19.72 8.27
C GLN A 80 -10.87 -20.81 9.32
N ALA A 81 -9.93 -20.99 10.25
CA ALA A 81 -10.10 -21.82 11.43
C ALA A 81 -10.13 -20.91 12.68
N TYR A 82 -10.98 -21.20 13.63
CA TYR A 82 -11.19 -20.38 14.82
C TYR A 82 -10.57 -21.02 16.06
N GLN A 83 -9.59 -20.34 16.65
CA GLN A 83 -9.04 -20.70 17.97
C GLN A 83 -9.84 -20.01 19.06
N LYS A 84 -10.65 -20.78 19.78
CA LYS A 84 -11.57 -20.27 20.82
C LYS A 84 -10.84 -19.61 21.99
N GLU A 85 -9.81 -20.28 22.48
CA GLU A 85 -8.94 -19.82 23.57
C GLU A 85 -7.47 -19.87 23.13
N GLN A 86 -6.73 -18.79 23.38
CA GLN A 86 -5.31 -18.75 22.98
C GLN A 86 -4.43 -19.48 24.02
N LYS A 87 -4.44 -20.81 23.96
CA LYS A 87 -3.69 -21.69 24.88
C LYS A 87 -2.27 -22.05 24.38
N GLY A 88 -1.79 -21.38 23.35
CA GLY A 88 -0.45 -21.60 22.80
C GLY A 88 -0.45 -21.93 21.30
N THR A 89 0.74 -22.08 20.74
CA THR A 89 0.94 -22.28 19.29
C THR A 89 0.49 -23.68 18.83
N ALA A 90 0.68 -24.73 19.64
CA ALA A 90 0.18 -26.06 19.30
C ALA A 90 -1.36 -26.13 19.33
N ASP A 91 -2.03 -25.42 20.23
CA ASP A 91 -3.50 -25.31 20.29
C ASP A 91 -4.05 -24.62 19.03
N ALA A 92 -3.36 -23.59 18.52
CA ALA A 92 -3.71 -22.97 17.26
C ALA A 92 -3.61 -23.95 16.08
N VAL A 93 -2.53 -24.73 16.00
CA VAL A 93 -2.35 -25.77 14.97
C VAL A 93 -3.38 -26.89 15.11
N LYS A 94 -3.74 -27.28 16.32
CA LYS A 94 -4.81 -28.26 16.58
C LYS A 94 -6.14 -27.74 16.04
N SER A 95 -6.51 -26.50 16.34
CA SER A 95 -7.72 -25.86 15.80
C SER A 95 -7.75 -25.84 14.26
N TYR A 96 -6.60 -25.61 13.63
CA TYR A 96 -6.44 -25.70 12.19
C TYR A 96 -6.71 -27.10 11.64
N LEU A 97 -6.08 -28.14 12.21
CA LEU A 97 -6.22 -29.50 11.76
C LEU A 97 -7.66 -30.04 11.89
N GLU A 98 -8.36 -29.61 12.94
CA GLU A 98 -9.75 -30.03 13.22
C GLU A 98 -10.78 -29.34 12.33
N GLN A 99 -10.52 -28.08 11.90
CA GLN A 99 -11.52 -27.27 11.20
C GLN A 99 -11.24 -27.06 9.71
N THR A 100 -10.07 -27.50 9.22
CA THR A 100 -9.70 -27.34 7.81
C THR A 100 -9.74 -28.70 7.09
N ASP A 101 -10.74 -28.88 6.21
CA ASP A 101 -10.88 -30.12 5.44
C ASP A 101 -9.62 -30.40 4.64
N GLY A 102 -9.17 -31.66 4.67
CA GLY A 102 -7.97 -32.10 3.98
C GLY A 102 -6.65 -31.71 4.66
N ALA A 103 -6.67 -30.94 5.77
CA ALA A 103 -5.45 -30.59 6.50
C ALA A 103 -4.72 -31.82 7.04
N THR A 104 -5.47 -32.79 7.58
CA THR A 104 -4.91 -34.04 8.13
C THR A 104 -4.51 -35.06 7.06
N THR A 105 -5.00 -34.95 5.84
CA THR A 105 -4.74 -35.87 4.72
C THR A 105 -3.66 -35.38 3.76
N ALA A 106 -3.30 -34.09 3.80
CA ALA A 106 -2.17 -33.58 3.04
C ALA A 106 -0.87 -34.21 3.58
N PRO A 107 0.08 -34.66 2.75
CA PRO A 107 1.32 -35.29 3.22
C PRO A 107 2.21 -34.36 4.02
N LEU A 108 2.15 -33.07 3.76
CA LEU A 108 2.97 -32.04 4.40
C LEU A 108 2.11 -30.91 4.97
N THR A 109 2.53 -30.37 6.13
CA THR A 109 1.97 -29.17 6.72
C THR A 109 3.08 -28.13 6.88
N LEU A 110 2.87 -26.95 6.24
CA LEU A 110 3.66 -25.74 6.44
C LEU A 110 3.00 -24.89 7.52
N ILE A 111 3.74 -24.53 8.56
CA ILE A 111 3.26 -23.70 9.67
C ILE A 111 4.04 -22.40 9.67
N VAL A 112 3.32 -21.26 9.65
CA VAL A 112 3.89 -19.91 9.59
C VAL A 112 3.12 -18.96 10.48
N CYS A 113 3.81 -17.98 11.08
CA CYS A 113 3.18 -16.91 11.85
C CYS A 113 2.66 -15.80 10.92
N GLY A 114 1.42 -15.33 11.15
CA GLY A 114 0.80 -14.27 10.36
C GLY A 114 1.36 -12.86 10.63
N ASP A 115 2.27 -12.73 11.58
CA ASP A 115 2.91 -11.48 11.99
C ASP A 115 4.39 -11.34 11.58
N THR A 116 4.84 -12.17 10.62
CA THR A 116 6.19 -12.15 10.06
C THR A 116 6.16 -11.75 8.57
N PRO A 117 5.85 -10.49 8.23
CA PRO A 117 5.54 -10.07 6.85
C PRO A 117 6.76 -9.98 5.93
N LEU A 118 7.98 -10.16 6.46
CA LEU A 118 9.22 -10.06 5.69
C LEU A 118 9.69 -11.37 5.07
N LEU A 119 8.99 -12.49 5.35
CA LEU A 119 9.31 -13.81 4.81
C LEU A 119 9.38 -13.79 3.28
N ARG A 120 10.40 -14.45 2.74
CA ARG A 120 10.61 -14.59 1.29
C ARG A 120 10.19 -15.96 0.80
N GLU A 121 9.73 -16.03 -0.44
CA GLU A 121 9.40 -17.30 -1.08
C GLU A 121 10.59 -18.28 -1.14
N SER A 122 11.82 -17.77 -1.19
CA SER A 122 13.05 -18.59 -1.21
C SER A 122 13.22 -19.46 0.03
N VAL A 123 12.82 -18.99 1.22
CA VAL A 123 12.95 -19.77 2.44
C VAL A 123 12.03 -21.00 2.40
N PHE A 124 10.80 -20.84 1.92
CA PHE A 124 9.87 -21.97 1.75
C PHE A 124 10.40 -22.99 0.73
N GLN A 125 10.99 -22.52 -0.37
CA GLN A 125 11.61 -23.38 -1.37
C GLN A 125 12.77 -24.20 -0.78
N MET A 126 13.64 -23.56 -0.02
CA MET A 126 14.77 -24.25 0.65
C MET A 126 14.29 -25.31 1.64
N MET A 127 13.23 -25.05 2.41
CA MET A 127 12.62 -26.03 3.32
C MET A 127 12.07 -27.21 2.55
N TRP A 128 11.34 -26.94 1.47
CA TRP A 128 10.74 -27.93 0.60
C TRP A 128 11.78 -28.85 -0.02
N ASP A 129 12.85 -28.29 -0.57
CA ASP A 129 13.92 -29.03 -1.19
C ASP A 129 14.68 -29.88 -0.17
N LYS A 130 14.94 -29.33 1.01
CA LYS A 130 15.63 -30.02 2.10
C LYS A 130 14.84 -31.23 2.61
N LEU A 131 13.53 -31.09 2.80
CA LEU A 131 12.68 -32.19 3.27
C LEU A 131 12.51 -33.28 2.19
N LYS A 132 12.49 -32.90 0.91
CA LYS A 132 12.40 -33.85 -0.20
C LYS A 132 13.71 -34.60 -0.46
N ALA A 133 14.84 -33.98 -0.21
CA ALA A 133 16.16 -34.58 -0.41
C ALA A 133 16.47 -35.72 0.56
N ASP A 134 15.86 -35.72 1.76
CA ASP A 134 16.08 -36.73 2.78
C ASP A 134 14.74 -37.29 3.30
N SER A 135 14.39 -38.46 2.82
CA SER A 135 13.13 -39.14 3.19
C SER A 135 13.08 -39.57 4.67
N SER A 136 14.21 -39.67 5.35
CA SER A 136 14.30 -40.01 6.77
C SER A 136 13.86 -38.87 7.70
N LEU A 137 13.88 -37.61 7.21
CA LEU A 137 13.42 -36.46 7.96
C LEU A 137 11.91 -36.42 8.06
N ASN A 138 11.39 -36.06 9.22
CA ASN A 138 9.97 -35.83 9.47
C ASN A 138 9.62 -34.33 9.48
N ALA A 139 10.59 -33.45 9.70
CA ALA A 139 10.40 -32.01 9.70
C ALA A 139 11.68 -31.23 9.38
N VAL A 140 11.46 -30.02 8.87
CA VAL A 140 12.46 -28.95 8.77
C VAL A 140 11.96 -27.75 9.58
N ALA A 141 12.78 -27.28 10.51
CA ALA A 141 12.56 -26.03 11.23
C ALA A 141 13.54 -24.96 10.73
N VAL A 142 13.06 -23.76 10.47
CA VAL A 142 13.94 -22.64 10.11
C VAL A 142 14.51 -22.01 11.37
N THR A 143 15.82 -21.73 11.32
CA THR A 143 16.56 -21.06 12.37
C THR A 143 17.38 -19.92 11.80
N PHE A 144 17.79 -18.98 12.63
CA PHE A 144 18.75 -17.95 12.26
C PHE A 144 19.65 -17.62 13.45
N LYS A 145 20.75 -16.94 13.17
CA LYS A 145 21.67 -16.46 14.21
C LYS A 145 21.45 -14.98 14.43
N THR A 146 21.33 -14.57 15.69
CA THR A 146 21.12 -13.16 16.06
C THR A 146 22.05 -12.76 17.20
N LYS A 147 22.39 -11.47 17.24
CA LYS A 147 23.11 -10.88 18.38
C LYS A 147 22.21 -10.60 19.59
N ASN A 148 20.90 -10.49 19.36
CA ASN A 148 19.92 -10.28 20.41
C ASN A 148 18.87 -11.40 20.40
N PRO A 149 19.16 -12.56 21.05
CA PRO A 149 18.25 -13.69 21.05
C PRO A 149 17.07 -13.55 22.05
N PHE A 150 16.97 -12.45 22.79
CA PHE A 150 15.95 -12.23 23.81
C PHE A 150 14.52 -12.42 23.28
N GLY A 151 13.73 -13.21 24.01
CA GLY A 151 12.33 -13.49 23.67
C GLY A 151 12.11 -14.57 22.60
N LEU A 152 13.16 -15.17 22.06
CA LEU A 152 13.09 -16.21 21.03
C LEU A 152 13.42 -17.60 21.61
N GLY A 153 12.90 -18.66 21.00
CA GLY A 153 13.28 -20.04 21.37
C GLY A 153 14.72 -20.37 20.95
N ARG A 154 15.47 -21.04 21.83
CA ARG A 154 16.87 -21.47 21.58
C ARG A 154 16.94 -22.83 20.94
N ILE A 155 17.88 -23.00 20.01
CA ILE A 155 18.14 -24.29 19.37
C ILE A 155 19.22 -25.06 20.11
N LEU A 156 18.82 -26.16 20.75
CA LEU A 156 19.70 -27.06 21.48
C LEU A 156 20.06 -28.26 20.59
N LYS A 157 21.26 -28.26 20.01
CA LYS A 157 21.72 -29.34 19.12
C LYS A 157 22.24 -30.54 19.96
N THR A 158 21.80 -31.73 19.60
CA THR A 158 22.29 -32.96 20.22
C THR A 158 23.65 -33.32 19.62
N LYS A 159 24.62 -33.62 20.45
CA LYS A 159 25.96 -34.04 19.99
C LYS A 159 25.84 -35.31 19.13
N ASN A 160 26.55 -35.30 17.98
CA ASN A 160 26.66 -36.44 17.05
C ASN A 160 25.37 -36.82 16.30
N THR A 161 24.33 -35.99 16.31
CA THR A 161 23.09 -36.20 15.51
C THR A 161 22.68 -34.92 14.84
N GLN A 162 21.78 -35.04 13.84
CA GLN A 162 21.14 -33.88 13.25
C GLN A 162 19.95 -33.38 14.09
N ASN A 163 19.53 -34.15 15.09
CA ASN A 163 18.38 -33.84 15.91
C ASN A 163 18.68 -32.65 16.86
N PHE A 164 17.65 -31.92 17.16
CA PHE A 164 17.69 -30.75 18.02
C PHE A 164 16.43 -30.69 18.88
N SER A 165 16.45 -29.87 19.90
CA SER A 165 15.27 -29.43 20.62
C SER A 165 15.18 -27.92 20.61
N ILE A 166 13.97 -27.40 20.81
CA ILE A 166 13.72 -25.96 20.90
C ILE A 166 13.33 -25.67 22.35
N LYS A 167 14.05 -24.75 22.97
CA LYS A 167 13.78 -24.31 24.33
C LYS A 167 13.26 -22.88 24.33
N GLU A 168 12.03 -22.67 24.77
CA GLU A 168 11.45 -21.34 24.84
C GLU A 168 12.18 -20.46 25.88
N GLU A 169 12.22 -19.14 25.65
CA GLU A 169 12.91 -18.14 26.48
C GLU A 169 12.59 -18.28 27.99
N LYS A 170 11.31 -18.51 28.31
CA LYS A 170 10.84 -18.61 29.72
C LYS A 170 11.32 -19.88 30.45
N ASP A 171 11.59 -20.93 29.68
CA ASP A 171 12.00 -22.24 30.18
C ASP A 171 13.51 -22.50 30.04
N ALA A 172 14.24 -21.57 29.42
CA ALA A 172 15.68 -21.67 29.18
C ALA A 172 16.49 -21.30 30.43
N THR A 173 17.52 -22.09 30.71
CA THR A 173 18.54 -21.81 31.77
C THR A 173 19.40 -20.60 31.37
N ALA A 174 20.20 -20.08 32.31
CA ALA A 174 21.10 -18.96 32.04
C ALA A 174 22.09 -19.26 30.90
N ASP A 175 22.65 -20.47 30.85
CA ASP A 175 23.60 -20.90 29.83
C ASP A 175 22.90 -21.08 28.47
N GLU A 176 21.69 -21.65 28.45
CA GLU A 176 20.90 -21.81 27.22
C GLU A 176 20.52 -20.46 26.62
N LYS A 177 20.26 -19.43 27.41
CA LYS A 177 19.97 -18.06 26.96
C LYS A 177 21.14 -17.40 26.22
N LEU A 178 22.37 -17.88 26.38
CA LEU A 178 23.54 -17.39 25.64
C LEU A 178 23.63 -17.96 24.22
N ILE A 179 22.85 -18.97 23.88
CA ILE A 179 22.81 -19.54 22.53
C ILE A 179 22.24 -18.49 21.55
N ASN A 180 22.96 -18.22 20.49
CA ASN A 180 22.61 -17.22 19.49
C ASN A 180 21.84 -17.78 18.27
N GLU A 181 21.75 -19.11 18.14
CA GLU A 181 20.88 -19.74 17.13
C GLU A 181 19.48 -19.91 17.70
N VAL A 182 18.51 -19.30 17.02
CA VAL A 182 17.15 -19.16 17.50
C VAL A 182 16.13 -19.69 16.50
N ASN A 183 14.96 -20.02 17.02
CA ASN A 183 13.81 -20.51 16.27
C ASN A 183 13.12 -19.36 15.51
N ALA A 184 12.89 -19.56 14.21
CA ALA A 184 12.16 -18.62 13.34
C ALA A 184 10.63 -18.84 13.38
N ALA A 185 10.12 -19.80 14.16
CA ALA A 185 8.72 -20.18 14.19
C ALA A 185 8.12 -20.52 12.81
N LEU A 186 8.94 -21.13 11.95
CA LEU A 186 8.60 -21.54 10.61
C LEU A 186 8.97 -23.01 10.42
N TYR A 187 7.96 -23.85 10.10
CA TYR A 187 8.12 -25.31 10.09
C TYR A 187 7.45 -25.93 8.89
N LEU A 188 8.13 -26.90 8.26
CA LEU A 188 7.54 -27.83 7.28
C LEU A 188 7.62 -29.26 7.87
N ILE A 189 6.48 -29.89 8.10
CA ILE A 189 6.34 -31.11 8.86
C ILE A 189 5.56 -32.14 8.07
N LYS A 190 5.97 -33.42 8.11
CA LYS A 190 5.13 -34.52 7.62
C LYS A 190 3.87 -34.62 8.47
N THR A 191 2.72 -34.40 7.90
CA THR A 191 1.43 -34.26 8.60
C THR A 191 1.11 -35.40 9.56
N PRO A 192 1.36 -36.70 9.25
CA PRO A 192 1.06 -37.78 10.19
C PRO A 192 1.76 -37.64 11.55
N HIS A 193 3.00 -37.12 11.56
CA HIS A 193 3.73 -36.89 12.80
C HIS A 193 3.17 -35.71 13.59
N LEU A 194 2.74 -34.66 12.89
CA LEU A 194 2.07 -33.52 13.50
C LEU A 194 0.74 -33.91 14.13
N VAL A 195 -0.08 -34.69 13.43
CA VAL A 195 -1.37 -35.20 13.93
C VAL A 195 -1.16 -36.08 15.18
N LYS A 196 -0.19 -37.00 15.14
CA LYS A 196 0.16 -37.81 16.32
C LYS A 196 0.55 -36.94 17.50
N PHE A 197 1.43 -35.95 17.31
CA PHE A 197 1.85 -35.05 18.36
C PHE A 197 0.67 -34.28 19.00
N MET A 198 -0.33 -33.90 18.22
CA MET A 198 -1.53 -33.21 18.74
C MET A 198 -2.36 -34.07 19.70
N THR A 199 -2.23 -35.39 19.69
CA THR A 199 -2.90 -36.28 20.65
C THR A 199 -2.13 -36.40 21.98
N GLU A 200 -0.85 -36.00 22.03
CA GLU A 200 0.06 -36.14 23.15
C GLU A 200 0.40 -34.79 23.81
N LEU A 201 -0.32 -33.71 23.43
CA LEU A 201 -0.05 -32.34 23.90
C LEU A 201 -0.03 -32.23 25.45
N LYS A 202 1.00 -31.55 25.96
CA LYS A 202 1.15 -31.19 27.37
C LYS A 202 1.36 -29.69 27.51
N ASN A 203 1.10 -29.15 28.68
CA ASN A 203 1.36 -27.76 29.04
C ASN A 203 2.18 -27.62 30.35
N ASP A 204 3.06 -28.58 30.57
CA ASP A 204 3.93 -28.62 31.75
C ASP A 204 5.16 -27.72 31.55
N ASN A 205 4.95 -26.44 31.34
CA ASN A 205 5.94 -25.40 31.13
C ASN A 205 5.63 -24.14 31.93
N ALA A 206 6.57 -23.19 32.01
CA ALA A 206 6.45 -21.97 32.80
C ALA A 206 5.27 -21.08 32.38
N ALA A 207 4.88 -21.10 31.12
CA ALA A 207 3.77 -20.31 30.60
C ALA A 207 2.40 -21.01 30.74
N LYS A 208 2.34 -22.30 31.05
CA LYS A 208 1.13 -23.14 31.03
C LYS A 208 0.45 -23.16 29.65
N GLU A 209 1.22 -23.04 28.58
CA GLU A 209 0.79 -23.03 27.19
C GLU A 209 1.15 -24.34 26.47
N PHE A 210 0.39 -24.71 25.45
CA PHE A 210 0.72 -25.81 24.54
C PHE A 210 1.72 -25.34 23.49
N TYR A 211 2.98 -25.69 23.65
CA TYR A 211 4.04 -25.28 22.74
C TYR A 211 4.16 -26.23 21.54
N LEU A 212 4.12 -25.68 20.34
CA LEU A 212 4.41 -26.43 19.11
C LEU A 212 5.88 -26.89 19.08
N THR A 213 6.75 -26.13 19.72
CA THR A 213 8.19 -26.40 19.81
C THR A 213 8.52 -27.68 20.59
N ASP A 214 7.60 -28.19 21.42
CA ASP A 214 7.77 -29.48 22.12
C ASP A 214 7.77 -30.70 21.15
N LEU A 215 7.30 -30.53 19.90
CA LEU A 215 7.47 -31.56 18.87
C LEU A 215 8.95 -31.86 18.58
N PHE A 216 9.81 -30.84 18.71
CA PHE A 216 11.23 -30.95 18.41
C PHE A 216 12.01 -31.41 19.64
N HIS A 217 12.25 -32.68 19.73
CA HIS A 217 13.02 -33.33 20.82
C HIS A 217 14.09 -34.25 20.23
N SER A 218 15.03 -34.68 21.03
CA SER A 218 16.22 -35.43 20.60
C SER A 218 15.94 -36.74 19.85
N GLN A 219 14.75 -37.32 20.01
CA GLN A 219 14.34 -38.55 19.30
C GLN A 219 13.48 -38.28 18.06
N PHE A 220 13.06 -37.04 17.81
CA PHE A 220 12.29 -36.69 16.63
C PHE A 220 13.22 -36.41 15.45
N SER A 221 13.06 -37.18 14.36
CA SER A 221 13.88 -37.02 13.15
C SER A 221 13.55 -35.70 12.43
N ALA A 222 14.28 -34.65 12.76
CA ALA A 222 14.12 -33.34 12.18
C ALA A 222 15.48 -32.66 11.97
N THR A 223 15.53 -31.69 11.07
CA THR A 223 16.74 -30.90 10.83
C THR A 223 16.44 -29.40 10.90
N THR A 224 17.47 -28.61 11.20
CA THR A 224 17.40 -27.15 11.08
C THR A 224 17.81 -26.69 9.69
N LEU A 225 17.16 -25.64 9.21
CA LEU A 225 17.60 -24.83 8.08
C LEU A 225 18.03 -23.47 8.64
N THR A 226 19.34 -23.29 8.86
CA THR A 226 19.86 -22.00 9.33
C THR A 226 19.90 -21.02 8.17
N TYR A 227 19.14 -19.93 8.29
CA TYR A 227 19.03 -18.89 7.28
C TYR A 227 19.92 -17.70 7.66
N GLU A 228 20.58 -17.09 6.69
CA GLU A 228 21.62 -16.08 6.99
C GLU A 228 21.02 -14.70 7.34
N ASN A 229 19.90 -14.33 6.72
CA ASN A 229 19.32 -12.99 6.90
C ASN A 229 18.26 -13.00 8.01
N GLU A 230 18.64 -12.61 9.24
CA GLU A 230 17.72 -12.52 10.38
C GLU A 230 16.57 -11.53 10.15
N GLU A 231 16.79 -10.49 9.33
CA GLU A 231 15.78 -9.47 9.03
C GLU A 231 14.50 -10.07 8.41
N ASP A 232 14.61 -11.17 7.66
CA ASP A 232 13.47 -11.81 7.00
C ASP A 232 12.49 -12.46 8.01
N PHE A 233 12.89 -12.63 9.27
CA PHE A 233 12.08 -13.26 10.34
C PHE A 233 11.61 -12.27 11.41
N LEU A 234 11.78 -10.97 11.20
CA LEU A 234 11.28 -9.98 12.16
C LEU A 234 9.75 -10.08 12.27
N GLY A 235 9.29 -10.38 13.46
CA GLY A 235 7.88 -10.37 13.83
C GLY A 235 7.47 -9.00 14.38
N VAL A 236 6.19 -8.68 14.26
CA VAL A 236 5.62 -7.42 14.75
C VAL A 236 4.79 -7.64 16.00
N ASN A 237 5.18 -7.03 17.11
CA ASN A 237 4.46 -7.10 18.38
C ASN A 237 4.12 -5.73 18.98
N ASP A 238 4.82 -4.67 18.57
CA ASP A 238 4.65 -3.29 19.03
C ASP A 238 4.85 -2.31 17.86
N GLN A 239 4.69 -1.02 18.12
CA GLN A 239 4.77 0.03 17.10
C GLN A 239 6.19 0.20 16.54
N ASP A 240 7.21 0.05 17.40
CA ASP A 240 8.60 0.20 16.97
C ASP A 240 8.99 -0.92 15.98
N GLN A 241 8.58 -2.16 16.29
CA GLN A 241 8.78 -3.30 15.39
C GLN A 241 7.99 -3.14 14.08
N LEU A 242 6.78 -2.57 14.13
CA LEU A 242 6.00 -2.27 12.94
C LEU A 242 6.72 -1.27 12.03
N GLU A 243 7.29 -0.21 12.59
CA GLU A 243 8.07 0.78 11.84
C GLU A 243 9.33 0.15 11.22
N VAL A 244 10.08 -0.66 11.97
CA VAL A 244 11.26 -1.36 11.44
C VAL A 244 10.89 -2.21 10.24
N VAL A 245 9.84 -3.03 10.36
CA VAL A 245 9.35 -3.91 9.29
C VAL A 245 8.86 -3.10 8.07
N ALA A 246 8.13 -2.01 8.29
CA ALA A 246 7.67 -1.14 7.21
C ALA A 246 8.85 -0.52 6.44
N ASN A 247 9.91 -0.10 7.14
CA ASN A 247 11.12 0.44 6.52
C ASN A 247 11.88 -0.61 5.69
N VAL A 248 11.90 -1.87 6.13
CA VAL A 248 12.47 -2.98 5.35
C VAL A 248 11.68 -3.20 4.06
N LEU A 249 10.36 -3.28 4.13
CA LEU A 249 9.51 -3.45 2.94
C LEU A 249 9.63 -2.26 1.99
N LYS A 250 9.65 -1.03 2.52
CA LYS A 250 9.88 0.19 1.73
C LYS A 250 11.22 0.11 0.97
N ARG A 251 12.30 -0.26 1.65
CA ARG A 251 13.62 -0.43 1.03
C ARG A 251 13.60 -1.48 -0.08
N ARG A 252 12.94 -2.63 0.14
CA ARG A 252 12.79 -3.69 -0.88
C ARG A 252 12.01 -3.20 -2.10
N LYS A 253 10.89 -2.50 -1.88
CA LYS A 253 10.07 -1.93 -2.96
C LYS A 253 10.88 -0.94 -3.80
N ILE A 254 11.57 0.00 -3.16
CA ILE A 254 12.38 1.00 -3.85
C ILE A 254 13.55 0.35 -4.59
N SER A 255 14.18 -0.67 -4.01
CA SER A 255 15.24 -1.42 -4.67
C SER A 255 14.73 -2.11 -5.95
N SER A 256 13.54 -2.72 -5.89
CA SER A 256 12.90 -3.30 -7.08
C SER A 256 12.64 -2.25 -8.16
N LEU A 257 12.03 -1.11 -7.81
CA LEU A 257 11.78 -0.02 -8.75
C LEU A 257 13.08 0.48 -9.41
N ARG A 258 14.17 0.60 -8.65
CA ARG A 258 15.48 0.98 -9.19
C ARG A 258 16.03 -0.07 -10.16
N SER A 259 15.85 -1.35 -9.87
CA SER A 259 16.23 -2.44 -10.77
C SER A 259 15.44 -2.42 -12.08
N ASP A 260 14.19 -1.92 -12.02
CA ASP A 260 13.29 -1.75 -13.16
C ASP A 260 13.53 -0.42 -13.92
N GLY A 261 14.61 0.32 -13.60
CA GLY A 261 15.01 1.54 -14.28
C GLY A 261 14.33 2.82 -13.79
N VAL A 262 13.74 2.83 -12.59
CA VAL A 262 13.12 4.03 -11.97
C VAL A 262 14.16 4.75 -11.11
N HIS A 263 14.29 6.05 -11.26
CA HIS A 263 15.15 6.88 -10.42
C HIS A 263 14.39 7.43 -9.21
N VAL A 264 14.54 6.83 -8.04
CA VAL A 264 14.05 7.37 -6.76
C VAL A 264 15.19 8.17 -6.11
N VAL A 265 15.08 9.50 -6.10
CA VAL A 265 16.15 10.41 -5.67
C VAL A 265 16.46 10.25 -4.19
N ASP A 266 15.44 10.26 -3.34
CA ASP A 266 15.57 10.07 -1.90
C ASP A 266 14.61 9.01 -1.38
N SER A 267 15.14 7.87 -0.99
CA SER A 267 14.36 6.78 -0.42
C SER A 267 13.93 7.02 1.03
N ALA A 268 14.56 7.93 1.76
CA ALA A 268 14.23 8.19 3.15
C ALA A 268 12.90 8.91 3.29
N THR A 269 12.65 9.94 2.48
CA THR A 269 11.44 10.78 2.55
C THR A 269 10.33 10.37 1.60
N THR A 270 10.60 9.45 0.66
CA THR A 270 9.60 9.00 -0.32
C THR A 270 8.79 7.82 0.22
N TYR A 271 7.45 7.89 0.12
CA TYR A 271 6.53 6.84 0.52
C TYR A 271 5.81 6.27 -0.69
N ILE A 272 5.93 4.97 -0.91
CA ILE A 272 5.36 4.27 -2.06
C ILE A 272 4.62 3.04 -1.56
N ASP A 273 3.31 2.96 -1.77
CA ASP A 273 2.51 1.79 -1.42
C ASP A 273 2.89 0.56 -2.25
N TRP A 274 2.56 -0.61 -1.75
CA TRP A 274 2.98 -1.89 -2.33
C TRP A 274 2.49 -2.08 -3.77
N GLU A 275 1.25 -1.70 -4.07
CA GLU A 275 0.63 -1.88 -5.39
C GLU A 275 1.02 -0.81 -6.41
N VAL A 276 1.67 0.26 -6.01
CA VAL A 276 2.12 1.33 -6.92
C VAL A 276 3.05 0.76 -7.98
N GLN A 277 2.79 1.11 -9.23
CA GLN A 277 3.62 0.76 -10.38
C GLN A 277 4.26 2.01 -10.96
N VAL A 278 5.51 1.90 -11.41
CA VAL A 278 6.25 3.01 -12.03
C VAL A 278 7.03 2.47 -13.21
N GLY A 279 6.87 3.07 -14.37
CA GLY A 279 7.57 2.70 -15.60
C GLY A 279 9.02 3.21 -15.62
N ALA A 280 9.85 2.50 -16.39
CA ALA A 280 11.26 2.79 -16.55
C ALA A 280 11.53 4.21 -17.05
N GLY A 281 12.68 4.78 -16.70
CA GLY A 281 13.08 6.14 -17.05
C GLY A 281 12.37 7.24 -16.23
N SER A 282 11.40 6.89 -15.39
CA SER A 282 10.70 7.85 -14.54
C SER A 282 11.53 8.24 -13.32
N THR A 283 11.43 9.51 -12.92
CA THR A 283 12.11 10.07 -11.76
C THR A 283 11.10 10.46 -10.67
N ILE A 284 11.32 10.02 -9.45
CA ILE A 284 10.53 10.38 -8.27
C ILE A 284 11.40 11.23 -7.35
N GLN A 285 11.00 12.48 -7.15
CA GLN A 285 11.69 13.46 -6.32
C GLN A 285 11.43 13.24 -4.82
N PRO A 286 12.20 13.87 -3.91
CA PRO A 286 12.04 13.72 -2.48
C PRO A 286 10.64 14.09 -1.95
N GLY A 287 10.21 13.42 -0.89
CA GLY A 287 8.96 13.73 -0.18
C GLY A 287 7.68 13.32 -0.91
N CYS A 288 7.77 12.60 -2.03
CA CYS A 288 6.59 12.10 -2.73
C CYS A 288 5.86 11.03 -1.91
N VAL A 289 4.52 11.05 -2.01
CA VAL A 289 3.63 10.06 -1.41
C VAL A 289 2.77 9.44 -2.51
N LEU A 290 3.05 8.18 -2.86
CA LEU A 290 2.36 7.44 -3.91
C LEU A 290 1.54 6.32 -3.28
N GLN A 291 0.22 6.38 -3.41
CA GLN A 291 -0.68 5.53 -2.63
C GLN A 291 -1.64 4.69 -3.49
N GLU A 292 -2.08 3.59 -2.88
CA GLU A 292 -3.07 2.66 -3.42
C GLU A 292 -2.66 2.10 -4.79
N LYS A 293 -3.58 2.11 -5.77
CA LYS A 293 -3.34 1.59 -7.13
C LYS A 293 -2.78 2.64 -8.08
N THR A 294 -2.01 3.62 -7.56
CA THR A 294 -1.34 4.62 -8.41
C THR A 294 -0.40 3.93 -9.41
N SER A 295 -0.56 4.30 -10.68
CA SER A 295 0.25 3.80 -11.79
C SER A 295 0.88 4.97 -12.53
N ILE A 296 2.19 4.96 -12.66
CA ILE A 296 2.98 5.98 -13.35
C ILE A 296 3.64 5.31 -14.55
N GLY A 297 3.48 5.88 -15.73
CA GLY A 297 4.08 5.41 -16.96
C GLY A 297 5.58 5.60 -17.02
N SER A 298 6.14 5.43 -18.20
CA SER A 298 7.59 5.58 -18.47
C SER A 298 7.97 7.03 -18.70
N ASN A 299 9.23 7.38 -18.37
CA ASN A 299 9.81 8.71 -18.61
C ASN A 299 9.04 9.87 -17.94
N CYS A 300 8.32 9.60 -16.85
CA CYS A 300 7.59 10.63 -16.12
C CYS A 300 8.51 11.36 -15.12
N GLN A 301 8.17 12.63 -14.83
CA GLN A 301 8.83 13.42 -13.80
C GLN A 301 7.84 13.71 -12.67
N ILE A 302 8.08 13.16 -11.48
CA ILE A 302 7.22 13.39 -10.31
C ILE A 302 7.97 14.31 -9.36
N GLY A 303 7.53 15.57 -9.29
CA GLY A 303 8.15 16.65 -8.53
C GLY A 303 8.06 16.44 -7.02
N PRO A 304 8.91 17.15 -6.24
CA PRO A 304 8.98 16.96 -4.80
C PRO A 304 7.65 17.26 -4.10
N TYR A 305 7.37 16.49 -3.05
CA TYR A 305 6.16 16.59 -2.23
C TYR A 305 4.83 16.42 -3.00
N ALA A 306 4.87 15.78 -4.17
CA ALA A 306 3.65 15.39 -4.86
C ALA A 306 2.96 14.23 -4.10
N VAL A 307 1.62 14.32 -4.00
CA VAL A 307 0.78 13.29 -3.36
C VAL A 307 -0.17 12.73 -4.41
N LEU A 308 0.05 11.48 -4.81
CA LEU A 308 -0.78 10.81 -5.81
C LEU A 308 -1.47 9.60 -5.17
N LYS A 309 -2.80 9.64 -5.16
CA LYS A 309 -3.61 8.56 -4.61
C LYS A 309 -4.51 7.97 -5.70
N ASN A 310 -4.44 6.67 -5.94
CA ASN A 310 -5.24 5.96 -6.93
C ASN A 310 -5.31 6.69 -8.29
N THR A 311 -4.14 7.17 -8.76
CA THR A 311 -4.01 8.04 -9.93
C THR A 311 -3.24 7.32 -11.04
N VAL A 312 -3.74 7.43 -12.26
CA VAL A 312 -3.05 6.94 -13.45
C VAL A 312 -2.35 8.11 -14.14
N VAL A 313 -1.04 8.03 -14.28
CA VAL A 313 -0.18 9.00 -14.98
C VAL A 313 0.41 8.30 -16.20
N ALA A 314 0.09 8.76 -17.40
CA ALA A 314 0.59 8.19 -18.64
C ALA A 314 2.02 8.66 -18.95
N ASP A 315 2.65 8.04 -19.95
CA ASP A 315 4.06 8.23 -20.30
C ASP A 315 4.42 9.70 -20.57
N GLY A 316 5.62 10.08 -20.17
CA GLY A 316 6.20 11.40 -20.42
C GLY A 316 5.55 12.58 -19.67
N ALA A 317 4.57 12.30 -18.79
CA ALA A 317 3.91 13.36 -18.05
C ALA A 317 4.79 13.93 -16.93
N THR A 318 4.61 15.21 -16.64
CA THR A 318 5.30 15.92 -15.56
C THR A 318 4.30 16.36 -14.49
N ILE A 319 4.49 15.89 -13.28
CA ILE A 319 3.79 16.34 -12.09
C ILE A 319 4.74 17.27 -11.33
N HIS A 320 4.40 18.55 -11.26
CA HIS A 320 5.22 19.56 -10.58
C HIS A 320 5.06 19.53 -9.05
N PRO A 321 5.95 20.22 -8.29
CA PRO A 321 5.96 20.18 -6.83
C PRO A 321 4.60 20.49 -6.18
N PHE A 322 4.34 19.84 -5.02
CA PHE A 322 3.15 20.07 -4.18
C PHE A 322 1.81 19.84 -4.88
N THR A 323 1.80 19.10 -5.98
CA THR A 323 0.57 18.70 -6.68
C THR A 323 -0.11 17.54 -5.92
N VAL A 324 -1.42 17.65 -5.72
CA VAL A 324 -2.23 16.61 -5.06
C VAL A 324 -3.24 16.04 -6.05
N THR A 325 -3.22 14.73 -6.24
CA THR A 325 -4.17 14.03 -7.11
C THR A 325 -4.87 12.89 -6.38
N GLN A 326 -6.13 12.68 -6.69
CA GLN A 326 -6.91 11.56 -6.17
C GLN A 326 -7.89 11.06 -7.21
N ASP A 327 -7.94 9.73 -7.43
CA ASP A 327 -8.88 9.08 -8.37
C ASP A 327 -8.94 9.81 -9.72
N ALA A 328 -7.77 10.14 -10.27
CA ALA A 328 -7.60 10.96 -11.46
C ALA A 328 -6.80 10.24 -12.55
N LYS A 329 -6.98 10.69 -13.79
CA LYS A 329 -6.19 10.25 -14.93
C LYS A 329 -5.47 11.44 -15.55
N VAL A 330 -4.17 11.29 -15.77
CA VAL A 330 -3.30 12.28 -16.43
C VAL A 330 -2.78 11.67 -17.72
N GLY A 331 -3.16 12.25 -18.84
CA GLY A 331 -2.74 11.80 -20.17
C GLY A 331 -1.27 12.05 -20.46
N ALA A 332 -0.76 11.38 -21.48
CA ALA A 332 0.64 11.44 -21.85
C ALA A 332 1.13 12.88 -22.14
N GLU A 333 2.38 13.14 -21.81
CA GLU A 333 3.06 14.42 -22.08
C GLU A 333 2.35 15.64 -21.46
N SER A 334 1.48 15.43 -20.47
CA SER A 334 0.80 16.50 -19.76
C SER A 334 1.64 17.09 -18.64
N GLU A 335 1.45 18.37 -18.35
CA GLU A 335 2.15 19.10 -17.28
C GLU A 335 1.14 19.55 -16.21
N ILE A 336 1.31 19.09 -14.96
CA ILE A 336 0.37 19.33 -13.87
C ILE A 336 1.05 20.02 -12.72
N GLY A 337 0.56 21.18 -12.31
CA GLY A 337 1.06 21.96 -11.18
C GLY A 337 2.01 23.09 -11.57
N PRO A 338 2.79 23.62 -10.62
CA PRO A 338 2.82 23.24 -9.19
C PRO A 338 1.55 23.62 -8.42
N LEU A 339 1.36 23.06 -7.20
CA LEU A 339 0.24 23.42 -6.33
C LEU A 339 -1.14 23.23 -6.98
N ALA A 340 -1.26 22.27 -7.92
CA ALA A 340 -2.52 21.91 -8.54
C ALA A 340 -3.23 20.81 -7.75
N ARG A 341 -4.57 20.76 -7.86
CA ARG A 341 -5.38 19.71 -7.25
C ARG A 341 -6.27 19.02 -8.27
N LEU A 342 -6.04 17.75 -8.51
CA LEU A 342 -6.93 16.90 -9.31
C LEU A 342 -7.76 16.03 -8.37
N ARG A 343 -9.08 16.25 -8.39
CA ARG A 343 -10.04 15.55 -7.54
C ARG A 343 -10.68 14.36 -8.27
N PRO A 344 -11.40 13.49 -7.53
CA PRO A 344 -12.06 12.32 -8.14
C PRO A 344 -12.88 12.63 -9.38
N GLY A 345 -12.71 11.78 -10.40
CA GLY A 345 -13.39 11.91 -11.69
C GLY A 345 -12.74 12.90 -12.66
N THR A 346 -11.51 13.36 -12.39
CA THR A 346 -10.72 14.13 -13.35
C THR A 346 -10.11 13.19 -14.38
N ASP A 347 -10.30 13.51 -15.66
CA ASP A 347 -9.72 12.79 -16.79
C ASP A 347 -9.09 13.80 -17.76
N LEU A 348 -7.75 13.81 -17.84
CA LEU A 348 -6.99 14.70 -18.70
C LEU A 348 -6.46 13.91 -19.90
N ALA A 349 -6.75 14.40 -21.10
CA ALA A 349 -6.21 13.85 -22.33
C ALA A 349 -4.70 14.16 -22.49
N LYS A 350 -4.12 13.80 -23.62
CA LYS A 350 -2.71 14.04 -23.95
C LYS A 350 -2.39 15.54 -24.08
N ASN A 351 -1.16 15.94 -23.70
CA ASN A 351 -0.63 17.31 -23.82
C ASN A 351 -1.47 18.39 -23.10
N VAL A 352 -2.14 18.04 -22.02
CA VAL A 352 -2.90 18.99 -21.20
C VAL A 352 -1.98 19.74 -20.25
N LYS A 353 -2.19 21.04 -20.08
CA LYS A 353 -1.48 21.86 -19.11
C LYS A 353 -2.42 22.35 -18.01
N ILE A 354 -2.19 21.91 -16.79
CA ILE A 354 -2.86 22.41 -15.59
C ILE A 354 -1.81 23.12 -14.74
N GLY A 355 -1.97 24.43 -14.53
CA GLY A 355 -0.97 25.22 -13.82
C GLY A 355 -1.25 25.39 -12.33
N ASN A 356 -0.62 26.39 -11.74
CA ASN A 356 -0.62 26.59 -10.29
C ASN A 356 -1.97 27.11 -9.74
N PHE A 357 -2.33 26.59 -8.57
CA PHE A 357 -3.58 26.91 -7.87
C PHE A 357 -4.84 26.60 -8.70
N VAL A 358 -4.77 25.59 -9.56
CA VAL A 358 -5.91 25.10 -10.34
C VAL A 358 -6.49 23.87 -9.66
N GLU A 359 -7.81 23.87 -9.49
CA GLU A 359 -8.55 22.71 -9.02
C GLU A 359 -9.45 22.17 -10.14
N ILE A 360 -9.29 20.88 -10.46
CA ILE A 360 -10.13 20.16 -11.43
C ILE A 360 -10.91 19.06 -10.68
N LYS A 361 -12.22 18.96 -10.93
CA LYS A 361 -13.09 17.98 -10.28
C LYS A 361 -14.13 17.45 -11.24
N LYS A 362 -14.25 16.11 -11.34
CA LYS A 362 -15.32 15.47 -12.16
C LYS A 362 -15.41 16.07 -13.57
N SER A 363 -14.26 16.27 -14.22
CA SER A 363 -14.19 16.97 -15.49
C SER A 363 -13.28 16.24 -16.48
N GLN A 364 -13.64 16.34 -17.76
CA GLN A 364 -12.85 15.84 -18.88
C GLN A 364 -12.20 17.03 -19.59
N ILE A 365 -10.87 16.98 -19.75
CA ILE A 365 -10.11 18.04 -20.40
C ILE A 365 -9.47 17.47 -21.67
N GLY A 366 -9.89 18.00 -22.81
CA GLY A 366 -9.45 17.54 -24.14
C GLY A 366 -8.00 17.87 -24.43
N GLU A 367 -7.46 17.19 -25.44
CA GLU A 367 -6.05 17.23 -25.82
C GLU A 367 -5.56 18.67 -26.12
N GLY A 368 -4.37 18.99 -25.59
CA GLY A 368 -3.72 20.29 -25.82
C GLY A 368 -4.38 21.48 -25.12
N SER A 369 -5.39 21.24 -24.27
CA SER A 369 -6.07 22.29 -23.53
C SER A 369 -5.27 22.79 -22.35
N LYS A 370 -5.46 24.05 -21.97
CA LYS A 370 -4.66 24.72 -20.93
C LYS A 370 -5.58 25.41 -19.92
N VAL A 371 -5.35 25.13 -18.64
CA VAL A 371 -5.95 25.80 -17.48
C VAL A 371 -4.78 26.20 -16.57
N SER A 372 -4.23 27.39 -16.77
CA SER A 372 -2.88 27.68 -16.30
C SER A 372 -2.79 28.33 -14.93
N HIS A 373 -3.83 29.01 -14.42
CA HIS A 373 -3.72 29.80 -13.20
C HIS A 373 -5.05 29.95 -12.45
N LEU A 374 -5.02 29.78 -11.12
CA LEU A 374 -6.05 30.24 -10.17
C LEU A 374 -7.50 29.96 -10.63
N SER A 375 -7.79 28.75 -11.06
CA SER A 375 -9.08 28.42 -11.69
C SER A 375 -9.73 27.21 -11.02
N TYR A 376 -11.07 27.20 -11.03
CA TYR A 376 -11.86 26.04 -10.66
C TYR A 376 -12.64 25.51 -11.86
N VAL A 377 -12.39 24.25 -12.21
CA VAL A 377 -13.12 23.54 -13.28
C VAL A 377 -13.80 22.31 -12.67
N GLY A 378 -15.09 22.42 -12.43
CA GLY A 378 -15.89 21.37 -11.82
C GLY A 378 -17.09 20.96 -12.66
N ASP A 379 -17.35 19.64 -12.73
CA ASP A 379 -18.48 19.06 -13.49
C ASP A 379 -18.51 19.59 -14.94
N ALA A 380 -17.34 19.58 -15.63
CA ALA A 380 -17.19 20.20 -16.95
C ALA A 380 -16.57 19.26 -17.99
N THR A 381 -16.86 19.54 -19.25
CA THR A 381 -16.21 18.91 -20.40
C THR A 381 -15.61 19.99 -21.27
N LEU A 382 -14.29 20.03 -21.40
CA LEU A 382 -13.56 20.92 -22.30
C LEU A 382 -13.08 20.12 -23.51
N GLY A 383 -13.33 20.62 -24.68
CA GLY A 383 -12.81 20.08 -25.95
C GLY A 383 -11.29 20.22 -26.05
N SER A 384 -10.75 19.91 -27.23
CA SER A 384 -9.30 20.01 -27.47
C SER A 384 -8.89 21.47 -27.71
N LYS A 385 -7.63 21.81 -27.33
CA LYS A 385 -7.04 23.14 -27.58
C LYS A 385 -7.84 24.30 -26.98
N VAL A 386 -8.58 24.08 -25.92
CA VAL A 386 -9.25 25.11 -25.13
C VAL A 386 -8.22 25.85 -24.29
N ASN A 387 -8.30 27.18 -24.27
CA ASN A 387 -7.45 27.99 -23.37
C ASN A 387 -8.31 28.70 -22.33
N ILE A 388 -8.09 28.39 -21.06
CA ILE A 388 -8.77 29.02 -19.93
C ILE A 388 -7.87 30.08 -19.31
N GLY A 389 -8.38 31.30 -19.21
CA GLY A 389 -7.72 32.41 -18.54
C GLY A 389 -7.70 32.30 -17.03
N CYS A 390 -6.84 33.09 -16.40
CA CYS A 390 -6.68 33.12 -14.91
C CYS A 390 -8.02 33.55 -14.24
N GLY A 391 -8.33 32.92 -13.10
CA GLY A 391 -9.54 33.27 -12.33
C GLY A 391 -10.83 32.69 -12.84
N PHE A 392 -10.79 31.73 -13.76
CA PHE A 392 -11.97 31.08 -14.33
C PHE A 392 -12.66 30.18 -13.30
N ILE A 393 -14.01 30.25 -13.30
CA ILE A 393 -14.84 29.45 -12.41
C ILE A 393 -16.01 28.84 -13.17
N THR A 394 -16.19 27.53 -13.09
CA THR A 394 -17.48 26.90 -13.38
C THR A 394 -18.38 27.03 -12.16
N CYS A 395 -19.45 27.85 -12.25
CA CYS A 395 -20.47 27.94 -11.19
C CYS A 395 -21.42 26.75 -11.33
N ASN A 396 -20.96 25.57 -10.95
CA ASN A 396 -21.60 24.28 -11.18
C ASN A 396 -22.63 23.87 -10.13
N TYR A 397 -22.87 24.67 -9.09
CA TYR A 397 -23.78 24.35 -7.99
C TYR A 397 -24.78 25.48 -7.75
N ASP A 398 -26.06 25.18 -7.80
CA ASP A 398 -27.17 26.15 -7.65
C ASP A 398 -27.69 26.24 -6.19
N GLY A 399 -27.00 25.61 -5.25
CA GLY A 399 -27.45 25.48 -3.85
C GLY A 399 -28.19 24.17 -3.56
N LYS A 400 -28.63 23.44 -4.59
CA LYS A 400 -29.35 22.17 -4.47
C LYS A 400 -28.78 21.08 -5.37
N ASN A 401 -28.51 21.38 -6.64
CA ASN A 401 -28.05 20.44 -7.66
C ASN A 401 -26.73 20.90 -8.28
N LYS A 402 -26.01 19.94 -8.90
CA LYS A 402 -24.85 20.23 -9.71
C LYS A 402 -25.19 20.12 -11.18
N HIS A 403 -24.66 21.05 -11.94
CA HIS A 403 -24.92 21.19 -13.38
C HIS A 403 -23.64 21.17 -14.17
N GLN A 404 -23.72 20.72 -15.42
CA GLN A 404 -22.57 20.56 -16.31
C GLN A 404 -22.30 21.81 -17.13
N THR A 405 -21.01 22.10 -17.33
CA THR A 405 -20.51 23.07 -18.30
C THR A 405 -19.84 22.32 -19.46
N ILE A 406 -20.14 22.70 -20.71
CA ILE A 406 -19.50 22.18 -21.92
C ILE A 406 -18.81 23.31 -22.64
N ILE A 407 -17.52 23.16 -23.00
CA ILE A 407 -16.74 24.14 -23.74
C ILE A 407 -16.15 23.44 -24.99
N GLY A 408 -16.53 23.89 -26.16
CA GLY A 408 -16.09 23.33 -27.44
C GLY A 408 -14.61 23.59 -27.73
N SER A 409 -14.05 22.77 -28.63
CA SER A 409 -12.64 22.82 -29.00
C SER A 409 -12.24 24.17 -29.59
N GLY A 410 -10.97 24.58 -29.41
CA GLY A 410 -10.45 25.84 -29.97
C GLY A 410 -10.88 27.09 -29.22
N THR A 411 -11.76 26.99 -28.24
CA THR A 411 -12.35 28.13 -27.53
C THR A 411 -11.35 28.77 -26.57
N PHE A 412 -11.36 30.11 -26.57
CA PHE A 412 -10.59 30.93 -25.62
C PHE A 412 -11.54 31.59 -24.61
N ILE A 413 -11.29 31.34 -23.32
CA ILE A 413 -11.99 32.00 -22.23
C ILE A 413 -11.03 32.99 -21.58
N GLY A 414 -11.41 34.29 -21.56
CA GLY A 414 -10.61 35.33 -20.93
C GLY A 414 -10.47 35.20 -19.43
N SER A 415 -9.56 35.98 -18.87
CA SER A 415 -9.33 35.98 -17.41
C SER A 415 -10.54 36.49 -16.63
N ASP A 416 -10.74 36.00 -15.41
CA ASP A 416 -11.82 36.37 -14.51
C ASP A 416 -13.22 36.19 -15.12
N CYS A 417 -13.38 35.05 -15.83
CA CYS A 417 -14.68 34.66 -16.38
C CYS A 417 -15.36 33.62 -15.48
N GLN A 418 -16.68 33.80 -15.29
CA GLN A 418 -17.54 32.85 -14.62
C GLN A 418 -18.54 32.26 -15.63
N VAL A 419 -18.77 30.96 -15.54
CA VAL A 419 -19.78 30.26 -16.37
C VAL A 419 -20.84 29.67 -15.43
N VAL A 420 -22.07 30.19 -15.52
CA VAL A 420 -23.19 29.71 -14.70
C VAL A 420 -23.82 28.49 -15.36
N ALA A 421 -23.55 27.33 -14.81
CA ALA A 421 -24.04 26.06 -15.34
C ALA A 421 -25.56 25.85 -15.01
N PRO A 422 -26.33 25.11 -15.88
CA PRO A 422 -25.89 24.43 -17.07
C PRO A 422 -25.63 25.37 -18.24
N LEU A 423 -24.48 25.21 -18.93
CA LEU A 423 -24.16 26.08 -20.07
C LEU A 423 -23.27 25.37 -21.08
N THR A 424 -23.53 25.62 -22.37
CA THR A 424 -22.73 25.12 -23.48
C THR A 424 -22.12 26.28 -24.26
N ILE A 425 -20.79 26.29 -24.38
CA ILE A 425 -20.03 27.17 -25.25
C ILE A 425 -19.55 26.34 -26.44
N GLY A 426 -19.85 26.77 -27.63
CA GLY A 426 -19.48 26.10 -28.87
C GLY A 426 -17.99 26.09 -29.15
N LYS A 427 -17.60 25.63 -30.34
CA LYS A 427 -16.23 25.60 -30.83
C LYS A 427 -15.76 26.98 -31.27
N ASP A 428 -14.45 27.20 -31.20
CA ASP A 428 -13.80 28.40 -31.73
C ASP A 428 -14.43 29.71 -31.22
N CYS A 429 -14.96 29.70 -30.00
CA CYS A 429 -15.56 30.85 -29.35
C CYS A 429 -14.52 31.69 -28.62
N PHE A 430 -14.85 32.96 -28.38
CA PHE A 430 -14.05 33.87 -27.59
C PHE A 430 -14.91 34.56 -26.52
N ALA A 431 -14.61 34.32 -25.24
CA ALA A 431 -15.23 35.05 -24.14
C ALA A 431 -14.25 36.12 -23.61
N ALA A 432 -14.70 37.39 -23.60
CA ALA A 432 -13.89 38.50 -23.14
C ALA A 432 -13.66 38.45 -21.63
N ALA A 433 -12.47 38.86 -21.16
CA ALA A 433 -12.11 38.87 -19.76
C ALA A 433 -13.13 39.63 -18.89
N GLY A 434 -13.36 39.16 -17.64
CA GLY A 434 -14.30 39.75 -16.68
C GLY A 434 -15.77 39.50 -17.05
N SER A 435 -16.09 38.46 -17.81
CA SER A 435 -17.45 38.15 -18.24
C SER A 435 -18.09 37.05 -17.36
N THR A 436 -19.35 37.29 -16.98
CA THR A 436 -20.20 36.26 -16.39
C THR A 436 -21.17 35.74 -17.44
N LEU A 437 -20.92 34.50 -17.92
CA LEU A 437 -21.70 33.88 -18.98
C LEU A 437 -22.88 33.09 -18.39
N THR A 438 -24.10 33.43 -18.85
CA THR A 438 -25.36 32.82 -18.38
C THR A 438 -26.19 32.21 -19.53
N GLU A 439 -25.74 32.39 -20.77
CA GLU A 439 -26.43 31.91 -21.96
C GLU A 439 -25.47 31.11 -22.86
N ASN A 440 -26.03 30.12 -23.57
CA ASN A 440 -25.24 29.29 -24.49
C ASN A 440 -24.64 30.14 -25.62
N MET A 441 -23.44 29.77 -26.07
CA MET A 441 -22.74 30.40 -27.18
C MET A 441 -22.67 29.43 -28.36
N PRO A 442 -23.24 29.73 -29.53
CA PRO A 442 -23.01 28.98 -30.77
C PRO A 442 -21.54 28.99 -31.21
N ASP A 443 -21.15 28.06 -32.08
CA ASP A 443 -19.80 28.00 -32.63
C ASP A 443 -19.33 29.32 -33.22
N GLY A 444 -18.07 29.70 -33.05
CA GLY A 444 -17.47 30.93 -33.58
C GLY A 444 -17.94 32.22 -32.93
N SER A 445 -18.65 32.15 -31.81
CA SER A 445 -19.22 33.33 -31.16
C SER A 445 -18.19 34.11 -30.31
N PHE A 446 -18.38 35.42 -30.26
CA PHE A 446 -17.74 36.32 -29.31
C PHE A 446 -18.77 36.75 -28.24
N ALA A 447 -18.40 36.64 -26.97
CA ALA A 447 -19.23 37.13 -25.86
C ALA A 447 -18.48 38.13 -24.98
N ILE A 448 -19.20 39.13 -24.52
CA ILE A 448 -18.75 40.09 -23.51
C ILE A 448 -19.91 40.39 -22.57
N ALA A 449 -19.75 40.10 -21.29
CA ALA A 449 -20.79 40.26 -20.26
C ALA A 449 -20.22 40.96 -19.04
N ARG A 450 -19.87 42.25 -19.19
CA ARG A 450 -19.33 43.11 -18.13
C ARG A 450 -19.76 44.54 -18.34
N ASN A 451 -19.81 45.35 -17.27
CA ASN A 451 -20.16 46.75 -17.34
C ASN A 451 -19.08 47.58 -18.06
N LYS A 452 -19.52 48.66 -18.71
CA LYS A 452 -18.62 49.66 -19.32
C LYS A 452 -17.90 50.43 -18.21
N GLN A 453 -16.58 50.55 -18.32
CA GLN A 453 -15.77 51.33 -17.38
C GLN A 453 -16.22 52.80 -17.35
N THR A 454 -16.37 53.36 -16.14
CA THR A 454 -16.55 54.79 -15.92
C THR A 454 -15.31 55.33 -15.19
N THR A 455 -14.58 56.25 -15.83
CA THR A 455 -13.41 56.90 -15.29
C THR A 455 -13.74 58.31 -14.82
N LYS A 456 -13.44 58.65 -13.60
CA LYS A 456 -13.61 60.00 -13.02
C LYS A 456 -12.23 60.55 -12.65
N PRO A 457 -11.70 61.52 -13.43
CA PRO A 457 -10.40 62.12 -13.15
C PRO A 457 -10.35 62.72 -11.75
N ASP A 458 -9.17 62.68 -11.12
CA ASP A 458 -8.86 63.26 -9.78
C ASP A 458 -9.65 62.67 -8.59
N MET A 459 -10.57 61.75 -8.78
CA MET A 459 -11.39 61.17 -7.72
C MET A 459 -10.59 60.24 -6.79
N ALA A 460 -9.46 59.68 -7.24
CA ALA A 460 -8.63 58.80 -6.41
C ALA A 460 -8.20 59.43 -5.10
N LYS A 461 -7.98 60.72 -5.06
CA LYS A 461 -7.63 61.51 -3.87
C LYS A 461 -8.61 61.36 -2.69
N ARG A 462 -9.87 60.99 -2.98
CA ARG A 462 -10.90 60.75 -1.95
C ARG A 462 -10.74 59.39 -1.23
N PHE A 463 -10.00 58.45 -1.81
CA PHE A 463 -9.88 57.07 -1.33
C PHE A 463 -8.47 56.75 -0.88
N LEU A 464 -7.46 57.49 -1.33
CA LEU A 464 -6.07 57.29 -0.99
C LEU A 464 -5.65 58.29 0.10
N LYS A 465 -4.84 57.85 1.05
CA LYS A 465 -4.16 58.75 1.99
C LYS A 465 -3.24 59.69 1.19
N PRO A 466 -3.11 61.00 1.57
CA PRO A 466 -2.16 61.88 0.91
C PRO A 466 -0.75 61.28 1.01
N SER A 467 -0.06 61.20 -0.10
CA SER A 467 1.38 60.87 -0.13
C SER A 467 2.12 62.01 0.56
N GLY A 468 2.59 61.81 1.80
CA GLY A 468 3.39 62.79 2.55
C GLY A 468 3.09 62.92 4.03
N SER A 469 2.32 62.05 4.66
CA SER A 469 2.13 62.02 6.12
C SER A 469 3.00 60.99 6.85
N ASP A 470 4.21 60.72 6.38
CA ASP A 470 5.21 60.13 7.26
C ASP A 470 5.64 61.21 8.25
N LYS A 471 5.03 61.20 9.43
CA LYS A 471 5.58 61.89 10.58
C LYS A 471 6.93 61.26 10.87
N VAL A 472 7.98 61.97 10.52
CA VAL A 472 9.29 61.81 11.15
C VAL A 472 9.04 62.03 12.63
N ASN A 473 8.89 60.98 13.41
CA ASN A 473 9.00 61.04 14.85
C ASN A 473 10.49 61.13 15.17
N SER A 474 10.91 62.31 15.54
CA SER A 474 12.17 62.59 16.23
C SER A 474 12.22 61.85 17.57
#